data_4c14b0610e3a3912377f683a34b4a44a
#
_entry.id   4c14b0610e3a3912377f683a34b4a44a
#
_cell.length_a   1.000
_cell.length_b   1.000
_cell.length_c   1.000
_cell.angle_alpha   90.00
_cell.angle_beta   90.00
_cell.angle_gamma   90.00
#
_symmetry.space_group_name_H-M   'P 1'
#
loop_
_entity.id
_entity.type
_entity.pdbx_description
1 polymer ?
#
loop_
_entity_poly.entity_id
_entity_poly.type
_entity_poly.pdbx_seq_one_letter_code
_entity_poly.pdbx_strand_id
1 'polypeptide(L)'
;MRKLIVFIPLAILSLSVSAAADRANNAAPPENTESFVTSVESEIYYAPLDKRALPQERFVGFTPAHMVARVSLIAPTANDIKQARIDNERVAKRGIAAGGDAESAVPRDERAQQIGLPAYMSETATRGLAPNALTWLPDGLGGAVARFDVTSADAKAIRLGFNVGNIPRGATVRFVGDAENDRIFAVAGADIAGTEDGEYWSPIVLGDTISVEIQLRSARDRNALELEVFGASHLFANPAQNDNDLLKATKAGSQSCEVNIACSSDSAAKAVAAAVMRLVFTKGGSSFLCTGTLLNDTATATTRPFIYSANHCISTSTVANTLQTFWNYQSSTCGGTTSGPSTTLAGGAFLRVTDFNSDITLMEMKQPPPSGALFAGWNAGAVANNTGIVGIHHPAGDIKKISLGTMTNNAAPGFSGKTGTYYQVVWNSGVTEGGSSGSAIFTKSTSGSYQLRGGLLGGSSFCNAQSSPDIYSRMDLKFNLLQPFLAP
;
A
#
# COMPACT_ATOMS: atom_id res chain seq x y z
N MET A 1 -6.97 -65.49 -41.70
CA MET A 1 -8.35 -65.04 -41.88
C MET A 1 -8.32 -63.60 -42.33
N ARG A 2 -8.60 -63.39 -43.60
CA ARG A 2 -8.63 -62.07 -44.29
C ARG A 2 -9.96 -61.40 -43.98
N LYS A 3 -9.97 -60.15 -43.53
CA LYS A 3 -11.18 -59.31 -43.55
C LYS A 3 -11.01 -58.19 -44.54
N LEU A 4 -11.95 -58.15 -45.45
CA LEU A 4 -12.16 -57.29 -46.60
C LEU A 4 -12.56 -55.91 -46.12
N ILE A 5 -11.94 -54.84 -46.68
CA ILE A 5 -12.33 -53.43 -46.50
C ILE A 5 -13.07 -53.05 -47.76
N VAL A 6 -14.31 -52.61 -47.61
CA VAL A 6 -15.17 -52.11 -48.69
C VAL A 6 -15.07 -50.56 -48.69
N PHE A 7 -14.62 -49.98 -49.80
CA PHE A 7 -14.69 -48.55 -50.06
C PHE A 7 -16.01 -48.23 -50.75
N ILE A 8 -16.71 -47.20 -50.25
CA ILE A 8 -17.85 -46.56 -50.92
C ILE A 8 -17.45 -45.16 -51.37
N PRO A 9 -17.58 -44.76 -52.62
CA PRO A 9 -17.28 -43.41 -53.06
C PRO A 9 -18.46 -42.47 -52.82
N LEU A 10 -18.19 -41.30 -52.20
CA LEU A 10 -19.16 -40.22 -52.03
C LEU A 10 -19.16 -39.33 -53.26
N ALA A 11 -20.31 -39.22 -53.97
CA ALA A 11 -20.50 -38.33 -55.05
C ALA A 11 -20.68 -36.88 -54.59
N ILE A 12 -19.91 -35.97 -55.21
CA ILE A 12 -20.03 -34.53 -55.02
C ILE A 12 -21.14 -34.02 -55.99
N LEU A 13 -22.22 -33.50 -55.39
CA LEU A 13 -23.26 -32.78 -56.16
C LEU A 13 -23.01 -31.29 -56.05
N SER A 14 -22.60 -30.63 -57.13
CA SER A 14 -22.50 -29.17 -57.24
C SER A 14 -23.88 -28.55 -57.48
N LEU A 15 -24.41 -27.81 -56.58
CA LEU A 15 -25.54 -26.90 -56.72
C LEU A 15 -25.06 -25.47 -56.89
N SER A 16 -25.21 -24.91 -58.05
CA SER A 16 -25.11 -23.49 -58.35
C SER A 16 -26.41 -22.82 -57.95
N VAL A 17 -26.31 -21.87 -56.96
CA VAL A 17 -27.41 -20.97 -56.62
C VAL A 17 -27.04 -19.56 -57.06
N SER A 18 -27.87 -18.99 -57.90
CA SER A 18 -27.76 -17.64 -58.44
C SER A 18 -28.00 -16.58 -57.35
N ALA A 19 -27.24 -15.50 -57.43
CA ALA A 19 -27.37 -14.33 -56.60
C ALA A 19 -28.68 -13.58 -56.91
N ALA A 20 -29.56 -13.48 -55.93
CA ALA A 20 -30.60 -12.45 -55.86
C ALA A 20 -30.16 -11.43 -54.81
N ALA A 21 -29.96 -10.19 -55.28
CA ALA A 21 -29.64 -9.06 -54.41
C ALA A 21 -30.91 -8.64 -53.66
N ASP A 22 -30.94 -8.91 -52.34
CA ASP A 22 -31.90 -8.31 -51.47
C ASP A 22 -31.21 -7.24 -50.58
N ARG A 23 -31.68 -5.98 -50.77
CA ARG A 23 -31.32 -4.85 -49.91
C ARG A 23 -32.01 -5.05 -48.58
N ALA A 24 -31.33 -5.67 -47.61
CA ALA A 24 -31.78 -5.68 -46.23
C ALA A 24 -31.06 -4.56 -45.45
N ASN A 25 -31.87 -3.70 -44.89
CA ASN A 25 -31.60 -2.64 -43.96
C ASN A 25 -30.39 -2.89 -43.03
N ASN A 26 -29.34 -2.06 -43.17
CA ASN A 26 -28.38 -1.82 -42.12
C ASN A 26 -29.05 -1.02 -40.99
N ALA A 27 -29.81 -1.68 -40.14
CA ALA A 27 -30.06 -1.20 -38.81
C ALA A 27 -28.81 -1.55 -38.00
N ALA A 28 -28.01 -0.55 -37.60
CA ALA A 28 -27.00 -0.72 -36.60
C ALA A 28 -27.63 -1.41 -35.37
N PRO A 29 -26.91 -2.35 -34.72
CA PRO A 29 -27.41 -2.89 -33.45
C PRO A 29 -27.63 -1.72 -32.49
N PRO A 30 -28.67 -1.76 -31.64
CA PRO A 30 -28.87 -0.72 -30.67
C PRO A 30 -27.58 -0.60 -29.86
N GLU A 31 -26.95 0.58 -29.87
CA GLU A 31 -25.95 0.94 -28.90
C GLU A 31 -26.62 0.83 -27.53
N ASN A 32 -26.31 -0.23 -26.83
CA ASN A 32 -26.63 -0.38 -25.41
C ASN A 32 -25.74 0.63 -24.68
N THR A 33 -26.10 1.89 -24.71
CA THR A 33 -25.51 2.94 -23.90
C THR A 33 -26.05 2.75 -22.47
N GLU A 34 -25.57 1.72 -21.79
CA GLU A 34 -25.56 1.76 -20.34
C GLU A 34 -24.71 2.99 -19.98
N SER A 35 -25.35 4.00 -19.45
CA SER A 35 -24.69 5.20 -18.96
C SER A 35 -23.92 4.80 -17.69
N PHE A 36 -22.68 4.42 -17.85
CA PHE A 36 -21.81 4.12 -16.71
C PHE A 36 -21.60 5.38 -15.87
N VAL A 37 -21.67 5.20 -14.54
CA VAL A 37 -21.26 6.25 -13.61
C VAL A 37 -19.80 6.56 -13.82
N THR A 38 -19.49 7.79 -14.22
CA THR A 38 -18.14 8.26 -14.52
C THR A 38 -17.54 9.13 -13.43
N SER A 39 -18.31 9.45 -12.40
CA SER A 39 -17.84 10.23 -11.24
C SER A 39 -18.69 9.99 -10.01
N VAL A 40 -18.08 10.14 -8.85
CA VAL A 40 -18.74 10.08 -7.54
C VAL A 40 -18.18 11.18 -6.64
N GLU A 41 -19.01 11.69 -5.73
CA GLU A 41 -18.62 12.67 -4.73
C GLU A 41 -18.00 12.01 -3.49
N SER A 42 -17.35 12.81 -2.66
CA SER A 42 -16.72 12.33 -1.41
C SER A 42 -17.77 12.08 -0.33
N GLU A 43 -17.49 11.08 0.53
CA GLU A 43 -18.34 10.72 1.67
C GLU A 43 -17.51 10.55 2.94
N ILE A 44 -18.01 11.02 4.09
CA ILE A 44 -17.36 10.85 5.39
C ILE A 44 -17.79 9.52 6.01
N TYR A 45 -16.81 8.71 6.40
CA TYR A 45 -17.05 7.46 7.10
C TYR A 45 -17.27 7.71 8.60
N TYR A 46 -18.37 7.23 9.10
CA TYR A 46 -18.63 7.15 10.52
C TYR A 46 -18.65 5.67 10.93
N ALA A 47 -17.66 5.25 11.71
CA ALA A 47 -17.68 3.90 12.26
C ALA A 47 -18.99 3.69 13.03
N PRO A 48 -19.64 2.52 12.90
CA PRO A 48 -20.77 2.16 13.73
C PRO A 48 -20.41 2.41 15.20
N LEU A 49 -21.30 3.09 15.95
CA LEU A 49 -21.10 3.33 17.37
C LEU A 49 -21.15 1.98 18.12
N ASP A 50 -20.02 1.29 18.16
CA ASP A 50 -19.86 0.20 19.12
C ASP A 50 -19.69 0.86 20.50
N LYS A 51 -20.75 0.87 21.29
CA LYS A 51 -20.76 1.42 22.66
C LYS A 51 -19.89 0.62 23.63
N ARG A 52 -19.29 -0.46 23.20
CA ARG A 52 -18.34 -1.25 23.97
C ARG A 52 -16.94 -0.77 23.61
N ALA A 53 -16.27 -0.12 24.56
CA ALA A 53 -14.82 0.02 24.48
C ALA A 53 -14.24 -1.39 24.24
N LEU A 54 -13.56 -1.60 23.11
CA LEU A 54 -12.87 -2.87 22.89
C LEU A 54 -11.92 -3.07 24.05
N PRO A 55 -11.90 -4.27 24.68
CA PRO A 55 -10.95 -4.54 25.73
C PRO A 55 -9.54 -4.25 25.21
N GLN A 56 -8.73 -3.55 26.02
CA GLN A 56 -7.34 -3.37 25.67
C GLN A 56 -6.69 -4.74 25.58
N GLU A 57 -6.09 -5.05 24.43
CA GLU A 57 -5.39 -6.31 24.20
C GLU A 57 -4.28 -6.47 25.23
N ARG A 58 -4.13 -7.69 25.74
CA ARG A 58 -3.11 -8.07 26.71
C ARG A 58 -2.55 -9.44 26.37
N PHE A 59 -1.32 -9.67 26.78
CA PHE A 59 -0.77 -11.03 26.79
C PHE A 59 -1.56 -11.89 27.78
N VAL A 60 -1.80 -13.13 27.39
CA VAL A 60 -2.59 -14.07 28.19
C VAL A 60 -1.71 -14.80 29.18
N GLY A 61 -2.03 -14.67 30.45
CA GLY A 61 -1.30 -15.31 31.54
C GLY A 61 0.10 -14.75 31.76
N PHE A 62 0.79 -15.33 32.73
CA PHE A 62 2.15 -14.98 33.10
C PHE A 62 3.14 -16.01 32.54
N THR A 63 4.11 -15.56 31.75
CA THR A 63 5.25 -16.38 31.31
C THR A 63 6.49 -15.91 32.03
N PRO A 64 7.13 -16.74 32.89
CA PRO A 64 8.38 -16.38 33.56
C PRO A 64 9.47 -16.03 32.52
N ALA A 65 10.26 -15.02 32.81
CA ALA A 65 11.27 -14.49 31.87
C ALA A 65 12.29 -15.52 31.38
N HIS A 66 12.60 -16.55 32.21
CA HIS A 66 13.51 -17.64 31.85
C HIS A 66 12.87 -18.68 30.92
N MET A 67 11.55 -18.64 30.72
CA MET A 67 10.81 -19.51 29.81
C MET A 67 10.51 -18.85 28.46
N VAL A 68 10.83 -17.57 28.31
CA VAL A 68 10.71 -16.84 27.04
C VAL A 68 11.94 -17.13 26.19
N ALA A 69 11.76 -17.72 25.03
CA ALA A 69 12.84 -17.91 24.05
C ALA A 69 13.31 -16.55 23.53
N ARG A 70 14.61 -16.33 23.42
CA ARG A 70 15.20 -15.06 22.96
C ARG A 70 16.21 -15.31 21.87
N VAL A 71 16.07 -14.60 20.76
CA VAL A 71 17.03 -14.64 19.67
C VAL A 71 17.39 -13.24 19.19
N SER A 72 18.62 -13.09 18.75
CA SER A 72 19.11 -11.87 18.08
C SER A 72 19.29 -12.17 16.60
N LEU A 73 18.87 -11.22 15.77
CA LEU A 73 19.05 -11.26 14.33
C LEU A 73 20.43 -10.75 13.93
N ILE A 74 20.86 -11.13 12.74
CA ILE A 74 21.96 -10.48 12.04
C ILE A 74 21.38 -9.18 11.46
N ALA A 75 21.55 -8.09 12.18
CA ALA A 75 21.04 -6.77 11.81
C ALA A 75 21.84 -6.17 10.64
N PRO A 76 21.25 -5.29 9.83
CA PRO A 76 21.97 -4.50 8.83
C PRO A 76 23.08 -3.67 9.51
N THR A 77 24.20 -3.53 8.81
CA THR A 77 25.31 -2.71 9.32
C THR A 77 24.97 -1.20 9.18
N ALA A 78 25.67 -0.37 9.94
CA ALA A 78 25.57 1.09 9.78
C ALA A 78 25.88 1.55 8.35
N ASN A 79 26.75 0.81 7.63
CA ASN A 79 27.07 1.10 6.23
C ASN A 79 25.92 0.75 5.29
N ASP A 80 25.21 -0.34 5.52
CA ASP A 80 24.01 -0.72 4.74
C ASP A 80 22.92 0.32 4.89
N ILE A 81 22.65 0.77 6.13
CA ILE A 81 21.70 1.83 6.42
C ILE A 81 22.11 3.15 5.78
N LYS A 82 23.40 3.51 5.84
CA LYS A 82 23.93 4.70 5.18
C LYS A 82 23.74 4.62 3.66
N GLN A 83 23.97 3.46 3.07
CA GLN A 83 23.78 3.26 1.64
C GLN A 83 22.30 3.41 1.25
N ALA A 84 21.38 2.81 1.99
CA ALA A 84 19.94 2.96 1.76
C ALA A 84 19.51 4.43 1.82
N ARG A 85 20.03 5.20 2.77
CA ARG A 85 19.77 6.66 2.86
C ARG A 85 20.33 7.44 1.67
N ILE A 86 21.53 7.10 1.20
CA ILE A 86 22.12 7.69 -0.01
C ILE A 86 21.27 7.37 -1.24
N ASP A 87 20.77 6.15 -1.34
CA ASP A 87 19.92 5.75 -2.47
C ASP A 87 18.58 6.47 -2.46
N ASN A 88 17.97 6.66 -1.29
CA ASN A 88 16.79 7.54 -1.13
C ASN A 88 17.05 8.97 -1.64
N GLU A 89 18.22 9.54 -1.35
CA GLU A 89 18.59 10.89 -1.85
C GLU A 89 18.88 10.91 -3.34
N ARG A 90 19.50 9.85 -3.88
CA ARG A 90 19.78 9.75 -5.33
C ARG A 90 18.50 9.68 -6.13
N VAL A 91 17.49 8.96 -5.64
CA VAL A 91 16.15 8.93 -6.25
C VAL A 91 15.56 10.36 -6.29
N ALA A 92 15.71 11.13 -5.22
CA ALA A 92 15.25 12.52 -5.17
C ALA A 92 16.04 13.46 -6.11
N LYS A 93 17.36 13.27 -6.27
CA LYS A 93 18.24 14.17 -7.04
C LYS A 93 18.28 13.86 -8.54
N ARG A 94 18.05 12.64 -8.98
CA ARG A 94 18.09 12.27 -10.41
C ARG A 94 16.98 12.88 -11.25
N GLY A 95 15.88 13.29 -10.64
CA GLY A 95 14.87 14.13 -11.30
C GLY A 95 15.41 15.44 -11.87
N ILE A 96 16.55 15.93 -11.36
CA ILE A 96 17.16 17.22 -11.74
C ILE A 96 18.05 17.08 -12.99
N ALA A 97 18.61 15.91 -13.26
CA ALA A 97 19.58 15.68 -14.34
C ALA A 97 18.98 15.25 -15.67
N ALA A 98 17.66 15.18 -15.80
CA ALA A 98 16.96 14.65 -16.98
C ALA A 98 16.87 15.65 -18.15
N GLY A 99 17.88 16.52 -18.33
CA GLY A 99 18.17 17.18 -19.61
C GLY A 99 19.08 16.34 -20.54
N GLY A 100 19.47 15.14 -20.15
CA GLY A 100 20.31 14.22 -20.90
C GLY A 100 19.68 12.83 -21.01
N ASP A 101 19.69 12.32 -22.22
CA ASP A 101 19.27 11.01 -22.72
C ASP A 101 18.67 9.97 -21.75
N ALA A 102 17.47 9.53 -22.11
CA ALA A 102 16.60 8.64 -21.33
C ALA A 102 17.15 7.21 -21.08
N GLU A 103 18.38 6.91 -21.46
CA GLU A 103 18.93 5.56 -21.51
C GLU A 103 19.76 5.14 -20.28
N SER A 104 19.94 6.04 -19.32
CA SER A 104 20.77 5.81 -18.11
C SER A 104 19.96 5.70 -16.81
N ALA A 105 18.68 5.42 -16.89
CA ALA A 105 17.82 5.35 -15.71
C ALA A 105 17.85 3.96 -15.07
N VAL A 106 18.29 3.91 -13.80
CA VAL A 106 18.13 2.76 -12.89
C VAL A 106 16.66 2.32 -12.89
N PRO A 107 16.37 0.99 -12.86
CA PRO A 107 15.01 0.48 -12.78
C PRO A 107 14.22 1.12 -11.64
N ARG A 108 13.01 1.53 -11.91
CA ARG A 108 12.20 2.46 -11.11
C ARG A 108 11.21 1.81 -10.14
N ASP A 109 11.35 0.53 -9.83
CA ASP A 109 10.79 -0.10 -8.64
C ASP A 109 11.33 0.55 -7.33
N GLU A 110 12.29 1.46 -7.47
CA GLU A 110 13.06 2.09 -6.40
C GLU A 110 12.55 3.48 -5.95
N ARG A 111 11.38 3.92 -6.37
CA ARG A 111 10.86 5.26 -6.01
C ARG A 111 10.10 5.32 -4.71
N ALA A 112 9.67 4.19 -4.19
CA ALA A 112 9.19 4.12 -2.82
C ALA A 112 10.35 4.44 -1.87
N GLN A 113 10.12 5.34 -0.92
CA GLN A 113 11.11 5.72 0.07
C GLN A 113 11.43 4.51 0.96
N GLN A 114 12.66 4.02 0.94
CA GLN A 114 13.07 2.90 1.78
C GLN A 114 13.29 3.35 3.23
N ILE A 115 12.72 2.60 4.18
CA ILE A 115 12.82 2.87 5.62
C ILE A 115 13.28 1.67 6.42
N GLY A 116 13.43 0.51 5.79
CA GLY A 116 13.87 -0.71 6.44
C GLY A 116 14.65 -1.62 5.52
N LEU A 117 15.51 -2.43 6.10
CA LEU A 117 16.39 -3.40 5.45
C LEU A 117 16.12 -4.79 6.01
N PRO A 118 16.36 -5.88 5.26
CA PRO A 118 16.21 -7.22 5.78
C PRO A 118 17.21 -7.48 6.92
N ALA A 119 16.75 -8.13 7.96
CA ALA A 119 17.55 -8.71 9.03
C ALA A 119 17.33 -10.23 9.04
N TYR A 120 18.41 -10.99 9.18
CA TYR A 120 18.41 -12.43 8.94
C TYR A 120 18.51 -13.23 10.21
N MET A 121 17.90 -14.43 10.20
CA MET A 121 18.05 -15.42 11.26
C MET A 121 19.23 -16.35 10.96
N SER A 122 19.96 -16.75 12.00
CA SER A 122 20.84 -17.89 11.90
C SER A 122 20.01 -19.18 11.97
N GLU A 123 20.51 -20.29 11.42
CA GLU A 123 19.82 -21.58 11.52
C GLU A 123 19.53 -22.01 12.97
N THR A 124 20.43 -21.70 13.91
CA THR A 124 20.27 -21.99 15.33
C THR A 124 19.12 -21.17 15.92
N ALA A 125 19.01 -19.88 15.55
CA ALA A 125 17.93 -19.01 15.98
C ALA A 125 16.57 -19.50 15.43
N THR A 126 16.50 -19.84 14.14
CA THR A 126 15.30 -20.38 13.50
C THR A 126 14.81 -21.65 14.22
N ARG A 127 15.72 -22.60 14.48
CA ARG A 127 15.39 -23.82 15.22
C ARG A 127 14.93 -23.56 16.66
N GLY A 128 15.50 -22.55 17.31
CA GLY A 128 15.13 -22.14 18.68
C GLY A 128 13.74 -21.55 18.81
N LEU A 129 13.16 -21.02 17.70
CA LEU A 129 11.82 -20.47 17.63
C LEU A 129 10.80 -21.41 16.98
N ALA A 130 11.21 -22.59 16.54
CA ALA A 130 10.27 -23.57 16.02
C ALA A 130 9.22 -23.94 17.09
N PRO A 131 7.93 -24.16 16.73
CA PRO A 131 6.86 -24.38 17.70
C PRO A 131 7.11 -25.50 18.70
N ASN A 132 7.85 -26.55 18.29
CA ASN A 132 8.24 -27.65 19.15
C ASN A 132 9.43 -27.37 20.10
N ALA A 133 10.18 -26.29 19.83
CA ALA A 133 11.27 -25.84 20.71
C ALA A 133 10.79 -24.83 21.77
N LEU A 134 9.61 -24.21 21.55
CA LEU A 134 9.05 -23.24 22.49
C LEU A 134 8.52 -23.91 23.76
N THR A 135 8.62 -23.19 24.88
CA THR A 135 8.00 -23.59 26.15
C THR A 135 6.52 -23.20 26.15
N TRP A 136 5.64 -24.18 26.17
CA TRP A 136 4.19 -23.99 26.20
C TRP A 136 3.67 -24.08 27.63
N LEU A 137 2.94 -23.06 28.07
CA LEU A 137 2.28 -22.98 29.37
C LEU A 137 0.75 -23.05 29.19
N PRO A 138 0.00 -23.58 30.18
CA PRO A 138 -1.46 -23.49 30.16
C PRO A 138 -1.92 -22.03 30.19
N ASP A 139 -2.96 -21.69 29.42
CA ASP A 139 -3.59 -20.36 29.42
C ASP A 139 -4.67 -20.19 30.52
N GLY A 140 -4.92 -21.23 31.31
CA GLY A 140 -5.98 -21.25 32.32
C GLY A 140 -7.39 -21.51 31.77
N LEU A 141 -7.57 -21.60 30.46
CA LEU A 141 -8.86 -21.78 29.78
C LEU A 141 -8.94 -23.10 28.98
N GLY A 142 -7.95 -23.98 29.14
CA GLY A 142 -7.85 -25.27 28.43
C GLY A 142 -6.96 -25.19 27.17
N GLY A 143 -6.45 -24.04 26.85
CA GLY A 143 -5.49 -23.77 25.77
C GLY A 143 -4.05 -23.76 26.26
N ALA A 144 -3.17 -23.27 25.40
CA ALA A 144 -1.76 -23.11 25.69
C ALA A 144 -1.21 -21.80 25.07
N VAL A 145 -0.20 -21.23 25.74
CA VAL A 145 0.53 -20.05 25.27
C VAL A 145 2.03 -20.34 25.22
N ALA A 146 2.69 -19.79 24.22
CA ALA A 146 4.15 -19.75 24.13
C ALA A 146 4.57 -18.32 23.79
N ARG A 147 5.75 -17.91 24.29
CA ARG A 147 6.32 -16.58 24.05
C ARG A 147 7.75 -16.65 23.61
N PHE A 148 8.11 -15.72 22.75
CA PHE A 148 9.48 -15.48 22.35
C PHE A 148 9.72 -14.02 22.01
N ASP A 149 10.98 -13.59 22.14
CA ASP A 149 11.44 -12.26 21.82
C ASP A 149 12.46 -12.34 20.67
N VAL A 150 12.35 -11.42 19.69
CA VAL A 150 13.31 -11.30 18.58
C VAL A 150 13.85 -9.88 18.57
N THR A 151 15.18 -9.76 18.63
CA THR A 151 15.87 -8.46 18.65
C THR A 151 16.65 -8.25 17.36
N SER A 152 16.47 -7.07 16.75
CA SER A 152 17.33 -6.55 15.69
C SER A 152 18.00 -5.26 16.20
N ALA A 153 19.22 -5.38 16.69
CA ALA A 153 19.89 -4.29 17.40
C ALA A 153 19.85 -2.96 16.65
N ASP A 154 19.58 -1.87 17.36
CA ASP A 154 19.49 -0.48 16.86
C ASP A 154 18.29 -0.20 15.93
N ALA A 155 17.38 -1.15 15.69
CA ALA A 155 16.15 -0.87 14.93
C ALA A 155 15.30 0.18 15.66
N LYS A 156 14.65 1.06 14.90
CA LYS A 156 13.66 2.02 15.41
C LYS A 156 12.26 1.43 15.45
N ALA A 157 12.04 0.45 14.60
CA ALA A 157 10.87 -0.41 14.56
C ALA A 157 11.23 -1.73 13.89
N ILE A 158 10.46 -2.76 14.15
CA ILE A 158 10.70 -4.10 13.62
C ILE A 158 9.39 -4.76 13.23
N ARG A 159 9.43 -5.63 12.23
CA ARG A 159 8.37 -6.60 11.93
C ARG A 159 8.98 -7.93 11.51
N LEU A 160 8.32 -9.02 11.88
CA LEU A 160 8.77 -10.38 11.57
C LEU A 160 8.10 -10.93 10.32
N GLY A 161 8.86 -11.67 9.53
CA GLY A 161 8.38 -12.51 8.45
C GLY A 161 8.26 -13.98 8.91
N PHE A 162 7.13 -14.59 8.55
CA PHE A 162 6.81 -15.98 8.90
C PHE A 162 6.51 -16.80 7.65
N ASN A 163 7.08 -18.00 7.57
CA ASN A 163 6.58 -19.07 6.71
C ASN A 163 5.41 -19.76 7.44
N VAL A 164 4.28 -19.81 6.78
CA VAL A 164 3.02 -20.37 7.32
C VAL A 164 2.69 -21.67 6.60
N GLY A 165 2.99 -22.80 7.20
CA GLY A 165 2.52 -24.11 6.75
C GLY A 165 1.10 -24.38 7.23
N ASN A 166 0.92 -24.37 8.54
CA ASN A 166 -0.39 -24.53 9.16
C ASN A 166 -0.50 -23.71 10.45
N ILE A 167 -1.57 -22.96 10.62
CA ILE A 167 -1.93 -22.32 11.86
C ILE A 167 -3.40 -22.61 12.20
N PRO A 168 -3.69 -23.17 13.40
CA PRO A 168 -5.06 -23.42 13.82
C PRO A 168 -5.91 -22.14 13.76
N ARG A 169 -7.08 -22.20 13.11
CA ARG A 169 -7.96 -21.03 12.92
C ARG A 169 -8.36 -20.34 14.23
N GLY A 170 -8.41 -21.09 15.32
CA GLY A 170 -8.70 -20.56 16.65
C GLY A 170 -7.49 -20.00 17.38
N ALA A 171 -6.31 -20.01 16.77
CA ALA A 171 -5.12 -19.38 17.35
C ALA A 171 -5.25 -17.86 17.36
N THR A 172 -4.53 -17.21 18.27
CA THR A 172 -4.31 -15.78 18.28
C THR A 172 -2.82 -15.53 18.44
N VAL A 173 -2.24 -14.68 17.60
CA VAL A 173 -0.85 -14.26 17.71
C VAL A 173 -0.81 -12.79 18.08
N ARG A 174 -0.10 -12.46 19.16
CA ARG A 174 0.04 -11.09 19.66
C ARG A 174 1.46 -10.62 19.48
N PHE A 175 1.58 -9.35 19.10
CA PHE A 175 2.85 -8.68 18.82
C PHE A 175 2.93 -7.39 19.60
N VAL A 176 4.07 -7.13 20.25
CA VAL A 176 4.34 -5.87 20.94
C VAL A 176 5.81 -5.51 20.80
N GLY A 177 6.10 -4.22 20.64
CA GLY A 177 7.46 -3.68 20.64
C GLY A 177 7.89 -3.23 22.04
N ASP A 178 9.17 -3.21 22.30
CA ASP A 178 9.73 -2.79 23.58
C ASP A 178 9.66 -1.27 23.83
N ALA A 179 9.52 -0.46 22.76
CA ALA A 179 9.34 0.99 22.88
C ALA A 179 7.88 1.42 23.12
N GLU A 180 6.88 0.57 22.84
CA GLU A 180 5.43 0.81 23.07
C GLU A 180 4.78 -0.44 23.67
N ASN A 181 5.12 -0.76 24.91
CA ASN A 181 4.68 -1.99 25.58
C ASN A 181 3.16 -2.09 25.82
N ASP A 182 2.43 -1.01 25.74
CA ASP A 182 0.98 -0.94 25.90
C ASP A 182 0.21 -1.12 24.58
N ARG A 183 0.90 -1.06 23.43
CA ARG A 183 0.29 -1.23 22.12
C ARG A 183 0.48 -2.65 21.59
N ILE A 184 -0.45 -3.54 21.92
CA ILE A 184 -0.45 -4.92 21.47
C ILE A 184 -1.34 -5.08 20.24
N PHE A 185 -0.79 -5.69 19.19
CA PHE A 185 -1.53 -6.12 18.01
C PHE A 185 -1.89 -7.58 18.16
N ALA A 186 -3.18 -7.90 18.18
CA ALA A 186 -3.68 -9.27 18.15
C ALA A 186 -4.17 -9.62 16.75
N VAL A 187 -3.67 -10.73 16.20
CA VAL A 187 -4.00 -11.22 14.88
C VAL A 187 -4.58 -12.63 15.00
N ALA A 188 -5.74 -12.85 14.40
CA ALA A 188 -6.36 -14.17 14.39
C ALA A 188 -5.57 -15.15 13.51
N GLY A 189 -5.45 -16.41 13.94
CA GLY A 189 -4.81 -17.44 13.14
C GLY A 189 -5.46 -17.63 11.76
N ALA A 190 -6.77 -17.37 11.65
CA ALA A 190 -7.48 -17.41 10.38
C ALA A 190 -6.98 -16.34 9.38
N ASP A 191 -6.58 -15.15 9.86
CA ASP A 191 -6.05 -14.06 9.01
C ASP A 191 -4.62 -14.38 8.57
N ILE A 192 -3.82 -15.03 9.44
CA ILE A 192 -2.47 -15.49 9.11
C ILE A 192 -2.54 -16.65 8.10
N ALA A 193 -3.43 -17.62 8.31
CA ALA A 193 -3.63 -18.76 7.39
C ALA A 193 -4.16 -18.32 6.00
N GLY A 194 -4.79 -17.15 5.91
CA GLY A 194 -5.36 -16.62 4.67
C GLY A 194 -4.35 -15.93 3.75
N THR A 195 -3.05 -16.03 4.00
CA THR A 195 -2.01 -15.48 3.10
C THR A 195 -1.83 -16.39 1.88
N GLU A 196 -1.87 -15.79 0.67
CA GLU A 196 -1.90 -16.56 -0.59
C GLU A 196 -0.61 -17.36 -0.84
N ASP A 197 0.54 -16.83 -0.43
CA ASP A 197 1.86 -17.41 -0.75
C ASP A 197 2.50 -18.13 0.45
N GLY A 198 1.75 -18.36 1.54
CA GLY A 198 2.30 -18.95 2.76
C GLY A 198 3.31 -18.07 3.49
N GLU A 199 3.40 -16.78 3.12
CA GLU A 199 4.25 -15.80 3.76
C GLU A 199 3.39 -14.76 4.50
N TYR A 200 3.66 -14.58 5.78
CA TYR A 200 2.97 -13.60 6.62
C TYR A 200 3.98 -12.64 7.26
N TRP A 201 3.67 -11.34 7.23
CA TRP A 201 4.42 -10.32 7.94
C TRP A 201 3.62 -9.75 9.10
N SER A 202 4.22 -9.73 10.28
CA SER A 202 3.59 -9.15 11.48
C SER A 202 3.28 -7.67 11.28
N PRO A 203 2.42 -7.06 12.11
CA PRO A 203 2.39 -5.62 12.28
C PRO A 203 3.80 -5.08 12.59
N ILE A 204 4.08 -3.84 12.18
CA ILE A 204 5.28 -3.11 12.60
C ILE A 204 5.07 -2.69 14.04
N VAL A 205 6.02 -3.00 14.92
CA VAL A 205 6.06 -2.55 16.29
C VAL A 205 7.28 -1.67 16.55
N LEU A 206 7.21 -0.76 17.50
CA LEU A 206 8.28 0.20 17.79
C LEU A 206 9.31 -0.38 18.74
N GLY A 207 10.57 -0.04 18.49
CA GLY A 207 11.72 -0.53 19.24
C GLY A 207 12.56 -1.51 18.43
N ASP A 208 13.58 -2.04 19.04
CA ASP A 208 14.50 -3.00 18.42
C ASP A 208 14.14 -4.47 18.72
N THR A 209 13.23 -4.68 19.66
CA THR A 209 12.78 -6.00 20.10
C THR A 209 11.27 -6.14 19.95
N ILE A 210 10.86 -7.20 19.27
CA ILE A 210 9.46 -7.63 19.15
C ILE A 210 9.22 -8.84 20.04
N SER A 211 8.24 -8.74 20.94
CA SER A 211 7.74 -9.86 21.72
C SER A 211 6.51 -10.45 21.06
N VAL A 212 6.51 -11.77 20.91
CA VAL A 212 5.44 -12.52 20.27
C VAL A 212 4.83 -13.50 21.26
N GLU A 213 3.50 -13.51 21.36
CA GLU A 213 2.75 -14.54 22.06
C GLU A 213 1.87 -15.30 21.10
N ILE A 214 2.01 -16.62 21.07
CA ILE A 214 1.09 -17.52 20.34
C ILE A 214 0.16 -18.17 21.37
N GLN A 215 -1.13 -17.93 21.25
CA GLN A 215 -2.17 -18.58 22.04
C GLN A 215 -2.94 -19.58 21.18
N LEU A 216 -3.04 -20.80 21.64
CA LEU A 216 -3.83 -21.88 21.05
C LEU A 216 -5.04 -22.17 21.96
N ARG A 217 -6.22 -22.36 21.40
CA ARG A 217 -7.43 -22.70 22.16
C ARG A 217 -7.40 -24.10 22.76
N SER A 218 -6.62 -25.00 22.19
CA SER A 218 -6.38 -26.36 22.70
C SER A 218 -4.88 -26.63 22.75
N ALA A 219 -4.40 -27.16 23.86
CA ALA A 219 -3.01 -27.57 23.99
C ALA A 219 -2.59 -28.65 22.96
N ARG A 220 -3.55 -29.40 22.39
CA ARG A 220 -3.29 -30.37 21.33
C ARG A 220 -2.93 -29.73 20.00
N ASP A 221 -3.41 -28.50 19.74
CA ASP A 221 -3.19 -27.77 18.48
C ASP A 221 -1.72 -27.41 18.23
N ARG A 222 -0.87 -27.47 19.29
CA ARG A 222 0.58 -27.24 19.16
C ARG A 222 1.28 -28.19 18.19
N ASN A 223 0.76 -29.44 18.07
CA ASN A 223 1.35 -30.43 17.19
C ASN A 223 1.02 -30.21 15.71
N ALA A 224 0.00 -29.38 15.43
CA ALA A 224 -0.42 -29.01 14.09
C ALA A 224 0.07 -27.60 13.70
N LEU A 225 0.73 -26.88 14.61
CA LEU A 225 1.24 -25.55 14.33
C LEU A 225 2.55 -25.62 13.52
N GLU A 226 2.51 -25.06 12.31
CA GLU A 226 3.65 -24.93 11.39
C GLU A 226 3.80 -23.42 11.06
N LEU A 227 4.50 -22.73 11.93
CA LEU A 227 4.77 -21.30 11.85
C LEU A 227 6.26 -21.07 12.14
N GLU A 228 7.00 -20.63 11.14
CA GLU A 228 8.44 -20.44 11.23
C GLU A 228 8.83 -18.99 10.97
N VAL A 229 9.59 -18.37 11.87
CA VAL A 229 10.19 -17.04 11.64
C VAL A 229 11.38 -17.21 10.70
N PHE A 230 11.33 -16.61 9.51
CA PHE A 230 12.45 -16.65 8.55
C PHE A 230 13.36 -15.43 8.60
N GLY A 231 12.90 -14.33 9.18
CA GLY A 231 13.66 -13.08 9.28
C GLY A 231 12.80 -11.91 9.74
N ALA A 232 13.34 -10.72 9.57
CA ALA A 232 12.64 -9.48 9.92
C ALA A 232 12.94 -8.37 8.92
N SER A 233 12.10 -7.34 8.94
CA SER A 233 12.46 -6.02 8.42
C SER A 233 12.93 -5.18 9.60
N HIS A 234 14.20 -4.75 9.54
CA HIS A 234 14.83 -3.80 10.44
C HIS A 234 14.56 -2.38 9.94
N LEU A 235 13.66 -1.67 10.59
CA LEU A 235 13.34 -0.30 10.21
C LEU A 235 14.35 0.65 10.89
N PHE A 236 15.10 1.38 10.09
CA PHE A 236 16.05 2.38 10.58
C PHE A 236 15.41 3.76 10.82
N ALA A 237 14.10 3.88 10.59
CA ALA A 237 13.27 5.03 10.90
C ALA A 237 11.97 4.57 11.55
N ASN A 238 11.47 5.34 12.53
CA ASN A 238 10.19 5.09 13.17
C ASN A 238 9.04 5.56 12.26
N PRO A 239 8.19 4.67 11.72
CA PRO A 239 7.12 5.09 10.83
C PRO A 239 5.96 5.81 11.54
N ALA A 240 5.90 5.79 12.87
CA ALA A 240 4.86 6.48 13.64
C ALA A 240 5.30 7.90 14.07
N GLN A 241 6.56 8.25 13.91
CA GLN A 241 7.13 9.55 14.28
C GLN A 241 7.72 10.25 13.05
N ASN A 242 7.97 11.54 13.18
CA ASN A 242 8.61 12.33 12.14
C ASN A 242 10.14 12.21 12.25
N ASP A 243 10.66 11.00 12.07
CA ASP A 243 12.09 10.67 12.07
C ASP A 243 12.76 10.99 10.74
N ASN A 244 12.38 12.12 10.14
CA ASN A 244 12.86 12.51 8.81
C ASN A 244 14.38 12.61 8.74
N ASP A 245 15.04 12.89 9.87
CA ASP A 245 16.49 12.92 9.98
C ASP A 245 17.15 11.57 9.72
N LEU A 246 16.38 10.49 9.87
CA LEU A 246 16.88 9.14 9.68
C LEU A 246 16.67 8.60 8.26
N LEU A 247 15.86 9.29 7.42
CA LEU A 247 15.53 8.82 6.08
C LEU A 247 16.52 9.25 5.00
N LYS A 248 17.32 10.29 5.27
CA LYS A 248 18.31 10.85 4.31
C LYS A 248 19.70 10.89 4.93
N ALA A 249 20.74 10.75 4.11
CA ALA A 249 22.13 10.83 4.56
C ALA A 249 22.55 12.26 4.93
N THR A 250 21.94 13.25 4.27
CA THR A 250 22.18 14.68 4.49
C THR A 250 20.92 15.35 4.96
N LYS A 251 20.79 15.62 6.25
CA LYS A 251 19.67 16.30 6.91
C LYS A 251 18.26 16.15 6.32
N ALA A 252 17.48 15.83 7.14
CA ALA A 252 16.10 15.54 7.43
C ALA A 252 15.00 16.28 6.70
N GLY A 253 13.91 15.56 6.59
CA GLY A 253 12.61 16.09 6.25
C GLY A 253 12.39 16.24 4.74
N SER A 254 11.17 16.56 4.42
CA SER A 254 10.80 17.06 3.10
C SER A 254 11.51 18.39 2.81
N GLN A 255 11.63 18.72 1.53
CA GLN A 255 12.29 19.97 1.11
C GLN A 255 11.58 21.20 1.68
N SER A 256 12.31 22.32 1.74
CA SER A 256 11.86 23.56 2.43
C SER A 256 10.65 24.25 1.78
N CYS A 257 10.34 23.97 0.53
CA CYS A 257 9.18 24.52 -0.17
C CYS A 257 7.90 23.70 0.02
N GLU A 258 7.99 22.56 0.72
CA GLU A 258 6.82 21.74 1.01
C GLU A 258 5.87 22.42 1.99
N VAL A 259 4.59 22.42 1.66
CA VAL A 259 3.56 23.18 2.39
C VAL A 259 2.70 22.22 3.19
N ASN A 260 2.63 22.40 4.52
CA ASN A 260 1.73 21.63 5.36
C ASN A 260 0.28 21.80 4.91
N ILE A 261 -0.49 20.70 4.89
CA ILE A 261 -1.93 20.78 4.59
C ILE A 261 -2.67 21.77 5.51
N ALA A 262 -2.20 21.96 6.72
CA ALA A 262 -2.75 22.94 7.66
C ALA A 262 -2.64 24.39 7.18
N CYS A 263 -1.69 24.69 6.28
CA CYS A 263 -1.50 26.03 5.68
C CYS A 263 -2.57 26.37 4.63
N SER A 264 -3.23 25.38 4.05
CA SER A 264 -4.25 25.61 3.03
C SER A 264 -5.39 26.48 3.57
N SER A 265 -5.81 27.50 2.82
CA SER A 265 -7.04 28.25 3.08
C SER A 265 -8.28 27.58 2.46
N ASP A 266 -8.09 26.59 1.54
CA ASP A 266 -9.18 25.85 0.92
C ASP A 266 -9.69 24.75 1.85
N SER A 267 -10.90 24.96 2.38
CA SER A 267 -11.56 23.98 3.28
C SER A 267 -11.86 22.64 2.59
N ALA A 268 -12.15 22.63 1.28
CA ALA A 268 -12.39 21.41 0.53
C ALA A 268 -11.10 20.60 0.34
N ALA A 269 -9.95 21.28 0.16
CA ALA A 269 -8.65 20.60 0.13
C ALA A 269 -8.31 19.97 1.50
N LYS A 270 -8.60 20.68 2.59
CA LYS A 270 -8.45 20.12 3.94
C LYS A 270 -9.38 18.94 4.20
N ALA A 271 -10.62 18.98 3.67
CA ALA A 271 -11.57 17.88 3.81
C ALA A 271 -11.07 16.62 3.07
N VAL A 272 -10.69 16.74 1.78
CA VAL A 272 -10.21 15.59 1.00
C VAL A 272 -8.89 15.03 1.52
N ALA A 273 -8.10 15.81 2.25
CA ALA A 273 -6.89 15.33 2.91
C ALA A 273 -7.16 14.21 3.93
N ALA A 274 -8.37 14.09 4.48
CA ALA A 274 -8.75 12.99 5.37
C ALA A 274 -8.85 11.63 4.65
N ALA A 275 -8.90 11.63 3.31
CA ALA A 275 -8.83 10.43 2.48
C ALA A 275 -7.39 9.97 2.22
N VAL A 276 -6.41 10.84 2.38
CA VAL A 276 -5.01 10.56 2.03
C VAL A 276 -4.26 10.01 3.23
N MET A 277 -3.56 8.90 3.04
CA MET A 277 -2.82 8.20 4.07
C MET A 277 -1.38 7.90 3.62
N ARG A 278 -0.46 7.82 4.59
CA ARG A 278 0.86 7.26 4.35
C ARG A 278 0.78 5.74 4.38
N LEU A 279 1.39 5.10 3.39
CA LEU A 279 1.47 3.65 3.26
C LEU A 279 2.86 3.19 3.70
N VAL A 280 2.91 2.10 4.47
CA VAL A 280 4.13 1.34 4.76
C VAL A 280 3.89 -0.10 4.38
N PHE A 281 4.80 -0.68 3.62
CA PHE A 281 4.71 -2.07 3.17
C PHE A 281 6.10 -2.70 3.10
N THR A 282 6.15 -4.03 3.04
CA THR A 282 7.40 -4.79 2.99
C THR A 282 7.47 -5.62 1.72
N LYS A 283 8.61 -5.56 1.05
CA LYS A 283 8.93 -6.30 -0.18
C LYS A 283 10.34 -6.87 -0.04
N GLY A 284 10.49 -8.19 -0.10
CA GLY A 284 11.79 -8.86 0.03
C GLY A 284 12.53 -8.54 1.34
N GLY A 285 11.81 -8.41 2.46
CA GLY A 285 12.38 -8.05 3.76
C GLY A 285 12.68 -6.57 3.96
N SER A 286 12.71 -5.75 2.91
CA SER A 286 12.84 -4.29 2.99
C SER A 286 11.48 -3.63 3.19
N SER A 287 11.42 -2.56 4.00
CA SER A 287 10.20 -1.76 4.18
C SER A 287 10.30 -0.41 3.47
N PHE A 288 9.18 0.02 2.90
CA PHE A 288 9.07 1.20 2.05
C PHE A 288 7.86 2.06 2.41
N LEU A 289 7.93 3.34 2.01
CA LEU A 289 6.88 4.34 2.13
C LEU A 289 6.33 4.74 0.76
N CYS A 290 5.01 4.86 0.67
CA CYS A 290 4.27 5.50 -0.42
C CYS A 290 3.08 6.28 0.15
N THR A 291 2.30 6.89 -0.72
CA THR A 291 1.04 7.56 -0.39
C THR A 291 -0.12 6.86 -1.06
N GLY A 292 -1.25 6.75 -0.37
CA GLY A 292 -2.50 6.22 -0.91
C GLY A 292 -3.68 7.11 -0.63
N THR A 293 -4.77 6.91 -1.37
CA THR A 293 -6.03 7.66 -1.21
C THR A 293 -7.19 6.69 -1.11
N LEU A 294 -7.98 6.80 -0.03
CA LEU A 294 -9.22 6.06 0.15
C LEU A 294 -10.28 6.58 -0.83
N LEU A 295 -10.88 5.69 -1.61
CA LEU A 295 -11.87 6.03 -2.62
C LEU A 295 -13.27 5.61 -2.22
N ASN A 296 -14.23 6.45 -2.58
CA ASN A 296 -15.65 6.11 -2.57
C ASN A 296 -15.98 5.17 -3.75
N ASP A 297 -17.07 4.43 -3.61
CA ASP A 297 -17.68 3.65 -4.69
C ASP A 297 -19.14 4.05 -4.89
N THR A 298 -19.80 3.50 -5.90
CA THR A 298 -21.23 3.79 -6.17
C THR A 298 -22.18 2.81 -5.48
N ALA A 299 -21.67 1.85 -4.71
CA ALA A 299 -22.50 0.87 -4.03
C ALA A 299 -23.23 1.51 -2.85
N THR A 300 -24.55 1.55 -2.91
CA THR A 300 -25.39 2.20 -1.87
C THR A 300 -25.54 1.37 -0.60
N ALA A 301 -25.24 0.07 -0.66
CA ALA A 301 -25.47 -0.85 0.46
C ALA A 301 -24.28 -0.96 1.41
N THR A 302 -23.05 -0.87 0.90
CA THR A 302 -21.82 -1.01 1.67
C THR A 302 -20.68 -0.29 0.96
N THR A 303 -20.14 0.77 1.55
CA THR A 303 -18.93 1.42 1.05
C THR A 303 -17.71 0.54 1.37
N ARG A 304 -17.00 0.11 0.34
CA ARG A 304 -15.82 -0.73 0.47
C ARG A 304 -14.55 0.13 0.57
N PRO A 305 -13.60 -0.20 1.46
CA PRO A 305 -12.43 0.64 1.72
C PRO A 305 -11.34 0.47 0.65
N PHE A 306 -11.59 0.99 -0.55
CA PHE A 306 -10.64 0.94 -1.65
C PHE A 306 -9.54 1.99 -1.49
N ILE A 307 -8.28 1.59 -1.66
CA ILE A 307 -7.11 2.48 -1.68
C ILE A 307 -6.55 2.52 -3.10
N TYR A 308 -6.47 3.71 -3.67
CA TYR A 308 -5.76 3.99 -4.90
C TYR A 308 -4.31 4.37 -4.61
N SER A 309 -3.36 3.78 -5.34
CA SER A 309 -1.93 4.07 -5.25
C SER A 309 -1.22 3.68 -6.56
N ALA A 310 0.10 3.50 -6.53
CA ALA A 310 0.92 3.19 -7.69
C ALA A 310 1.31 1.70 -7.75
N ASN A 311 1.41 1.14 -8.96
CA ASN A 311 1.90 -0.21 -9.19
C ASN A 311 3.35 -0.40 -8.71
N HIS A 312 4.22 0.60 -8.91
CA HIS A 312 5.60 0.50 -8.46
C HIS A 312 5.74 0.47 -6.92
N CYS A 313 4.72 0.89 -6.16
CA CYS A 313 4.64 0.70 -4.72
C CYS A 313 4.23 -0.73 -4.39
N ILE A 314 3.05 -1.14 -4.82
CA ILE A 314 2.46 -2.43 -4.46
C ILE A 314 1.87 -3.06 -5.72
N SER A 315 2.46 -4.17 -6.16
CA SER A 315 2.09 -4.86 -7.40
C SER A 315 1.76 -6.35 -7.23
N THR A 316 1.85 -6.89 -6.00
CA THR A 316 1.54 -8.30 -5.69
C THR A 316 0.68 -8.41 -4.45
N SER A 317 -0.11 -9.48 -4.35
CA SER A 317 -0.92 -9.79 -3.17
C SER A 317 -0.05 -9.97 -1.93
N THR A 318 1.12 -10.60 -2.06
CA THR A 318 2.08 -10.76 -0.95
C THR A 318 2.48 -9.42 -0.35
N VAL A 319 2.84 -8.44 -1.19
CA VAL A 319 3.18 -7.09 -0.72
C VAL A 319 1.96 -6.36 -0.17
N ALA A 320 0.78 -6.46 -0.80
CA ALA A 320 -0.45 -5.86 -0.30
C ALA A 320 -0.86 -6.40 1.07
N ASN A 321 -0.61 -7.68 1.35
CA ASN A 321 -0.85 -8.29 2.66
C ASN A 321 0.01 -7.69 3.78
N THR A 322 1.15 -7.08 3.44
CA THR A 322 2.03 -6.42 4.42
C THR A 322 1.63 -4.99 4.74
N LEU A 323 0.64 -4.43 4.05
CA LEU A 323 0.29 -3.01 4.14
C LEU A 323 -0.11 -2.60 5.55
N GLN A 324 0.49 -1.52 6.02
CA GLN A 324 0.12 -0.78 7.21
C GLN A 324 -0.11 0.68 6.82
N THR A 325 -1.23 1.26 7.28
CA THR A 325 -1.66 2.60 6.89
C THR A 325 -1.60 3.55 8.08
N PHE A 326 -1.17 4.80 7.82
CA PHE A 326 -1.05 5.85 8.82
C PHE A 326 -1.97 7.00 8.41
N TRP A 327 -3.02 7.22 9.22
CA TRP A 327 -4.10 8.17 8.99
C TRP A 327 -3.88 9.44 9.81
N ASN A 328 -4.29 10.59 9.27
CA ASN A 328 -4.13 11.89 9.92
C ASN A 328 -2.69 12.21 10.33
N TYR A 329 -1.71 11.58 9.67
CA TYR A 329 -0.30 11.85 9.88
C TYR A 329 0.05 13.22 9.28
N GLN A 330 -0.30 14.28 10.02
CA GLN A 330 -0.22 15.68 9.59
C GLN A 330 -0.05 16.60 10.78
N SER A 331 0.52 17.79 10.56
CA SER A 331 0.56 18.83 11.57
C SER A 331 -0.82 19.47 11.75
N SER A 332 -1.15 19.81 12.98
CA SER A 332 -2.34 20.60 13.32
C SER A 332 -2.16 22.09 13.01
N THR A 333 -0.92 22.56 12.81
CA THR A 333 -0.58 23.97 12.58
C THR A 333 0.22 24.14 11.27
N CYS A 334 0.10 25.29 10.64
CA CYS A 334 0.80 25.59 9.38
C CYS A 334 2.33 25.47 9.50
N GLY A 335 2.94 26.00 10.56
CA GLY A 335 4.38 25.94 10.80
C GLY A 335 4.86 24.72 11.59
N GLY A 336 3.97 23.75 11.88
CA GLY A 336 4.32 22.59 12.69
C GLY A 336 5.22 21.62 11.95
N THR A 337 6.13 20.98 12.68
CA THR A 337 7.07 19.97 12.17
C THR A 337 6.76 18.56 12.64
N THR A 338 5.84 18.40 13.58
CA THR A 338 5.43 17.10 14.15
C THR A 338 3.99 16.77 13.79
N SER A 339 3.69 15.49 13.72
CA SER A 339 2.31 15.02 13.54
C SER A 339 1.48 15.30 14.80
N GLY A 340 0.22 15.70 14.60
CA GLY A 340 -0.83 15.58 15.60
C GLY A 340 -1.19 14.10 15.85
N PRO A 341 -2.30 13.84 16.58
CA PRO A 341 -2.80 12.49 16.79
C PRO A 341 -3.02 11.78 15.46
N SER A 342 -2.43 10.60 15.30
CA SER A 342 -2.54 9.78 14.11
C SER A 342 -3.08 8.38 14.47
N THR A 343 -3.73 7.73 13.51
CA THR A 343 -4.21 6.36 13.67
C THR A 343 -3.42 5.44 12.74
N THR A 344 -2.96 4.33 13.27
CA THR A 344 -2.27 3.29 12.49
C THR A 344 -3.15 2.06 12.42
N LEU A 345 -3.38 1.56 11.20
CA LEU A 345 -4.06 0.29 10.95
C LEU A 345 -3.09 -0.69 10.32
N ALA A 346 -2.99 -1.87 10.92
CA ALA A 346 -2.28 -3.03 10.37
C ALA A 346 -3.33 -4.07 9.91
N GLY A 347 -2.92 -5.02 9.09
CA GLY A 347 -3.81 -6.12 8.64
C GLY A 347 -3.80 -6.32 7.14
N GLY A 348 -3.12 -5.45 6.41
CA GLY A 348 -2.96 -5.59 4.96
C GLY A 348 -4.18 -5.21 4.15
N ALA A 349 -4.08 -5.47 2.86
CA ALA A 349 -5.14 -5.24 1.90
C ALA A 349 -5.20 -6.38 0.87
N PHE A 350 -6.35 -6.56 0.24
CA PHE A 350 -6.49 -7.37 -0.96
C PHE A 350 -6.05 -6.56 -2.17
N LEU A 351 -5.21 -7.10 -3.02
CA LEU A 351 -4.91 -6.51 -4.31
C LEU A 351 -6.10 -6.74 -5.25
N ARG A 352 -6.71 -5.68 -5.77
CA ARG A 352 -7.88 -5.77 -6.66
C ARG A 352 -7.51 -5.51 -8.12
N VAL A 353 -6.73 -4.47 -8.38
CA VAL A 353 -6.24 -4.11 -9.71
C VAL A 353 -4.79 -3.70 -9.60
N THR A 354 -3.99 -4.10 -10.59
CA THR A 354 -2.65 -3.56 -10.79
C THR A 354 -2.34 -3.52 -12.28
N ASP A 355 -1.78 -2.41 -12.76
CA ASP A 355 -1.37 -2.24 -14.16
C ASP A 355 -0.01 -1.56 -14.22
N PHE A 356 0.99 -2.29 -14.71
CA PHE A 356 2.36 -1.82 -14.81
C PHE A 356 2.49 -0.61 -15.76
N ASN A 357 1.85 -0.67 -16.93
CA ASN A 357 2.03 0.34 -17.98
C ASN A 357 1.40 1.69 -17.63
N SER A 358 0.36 1.72 -16.82
CA SER A 358 -0.27 2.95 -16.33
C SER A 358 0.09 3.29 -14.89
N ASP A 359 0.86 2.45 -14.24
CA ASP A 359 1.30 2.60 -12.85
C ASP A 359 0.15 2.74 -11.84
N ILE A 360 -0.90 1.97 -12.03
CA ILE A 360 -2.09 2.00 -11.17
C ILE A 360 -2.13 0.78 -10.27
N THR A 361 -2.47 0.97 -9.03
CA THR A 361 -2.89 -0.08 -8.10
C THR A 361 -4.15 0.33 -7.36
N LEU A 362 -5.14 -0.57 -7.32
CA LEU A 362 -6.31 -0.51 -6.46
C LEU A 362 -6.25 -1.67 -5.47
N MET A 363 -6.33 -1.36 -4.21
CA MET A 363 -6.37 -2.31 -3.10
C MET A 363 -7.65 -2.13 -2.31
N GLU A 364 -8.06 -3.15 -1.57
CA GLU A 364 -9.17 -3.08 -0.62
C GLU A 364 -8.65 -3.46 0.76
N MET A 365 -8.78 -2.56 1.73
CA MET A 365 -8.35 -2.83 3.10
C MET A 365 -9.11 -4.01 3.68
N LYS A 366 -8.42 -4.86 4.44
CA LYS A 366 -9.04 -5.96 5.18
C LYS A 366 -9.77 -5.51 6.44
N GLN A 367 -9.53 -4.29 6.88
CA GLN A 367 -10.15 -3.66 8.04
C GLN A 367 -10.85 -2.36 7.63
N PRO A 368 -11.90 -1.95 8.33
CA PRO A 368 -12.56 -0.67 8.07
C PRO A 368 -11.58 0.49 8.34
N PRO A 369 -11.71 1.63 7.63
CA PRO A 369 -10.93 2.82 7.90
C PRO A 369 -11.29 3.40 9.28
N PRO A 370 -10.46 4.28 9.87
CA PRO A 370 -10.80 4.93 11.12
C PRO A 370 -12.01 5.85 10.96
N SER A 371 -12.81 5.99 12.03
CA SER A 371 -13.93 6.93 12.04
C SER A 371 -13.47 8.36 11.74
N GLY A 372 -14.18 9.07 10.89
CA GLY A 372 -13.82 10.39 10.38
C GLY A 372 -12.91 10.37 9.16
N ALA A 373 -12.52 9.19 8.65
CA ALA A 373 -11.87 9.09 7.34
C ALA A 373 -12.85 9.53 6.24
N LEU A 374 -12.33 10.14 5.19
CA LEU A 374 -13.13 10.51 4.02
C LEU A 374 -12.90 9.47 2.92
N PHE A 375 -13.96 8.95 2.36
CA PHE A 375 -13.93 8.28 1.07
C PHE A 375 -13.92 9.36 -0.01
N ALA A 376 -12.77 9.56 -0.67
CA ALA A 376 -12.64 10.59 -1.70
C ALA A 376 -13.47 10.26 -2.92
N GLY A 377 -14.15 11.26 -3.44
CA GLY A 377 -14.76 11.20 -4.76
C GLY A 377 -13.70 11.06 -5.85
N TRP A 378 -14.12 10.57 -6.99
CA TRP A 378 -13.28 10.41 -8.18
C TRP A 378 -14.07 10.80 -9.43
N ASN A 379 -13.33 11.07 -10.52
CA ASN A 379 -13.93 11.36 -11.80
C ASN A 379 -13.08 10.79 -12.93
N ALA A 380 -13.66 9.87 -13.69
CA ALA A 380 -13.05 9.17 -14.81
C ALA A 380 -13.16 9.92 -16.15
N GLY A 381 -13.54 11.18 -16.16
CA GLY A 381 -13.45 12.01 -17.36
C GLY A 381 -12.02 12.55 -17.55
N ALA A 382 -11.62 12.91 -18.76
CA ALA A 382 -10.30 13.48 -19.02
C ALA A 382 -10.12 14.86 -18.36
N VAL A 383 -8.90 15.16 -17.92
CA VAL A 383 -8.53 16.49 -17.43
C VAL A 383 -7.93 17.31 -18.57
N ALA A 384 -8.45 18.51 -18.80
CA ALA A 384 -7.94 19.42 -19.82
C ALA A 384 -6.61 20.06 -19.39
N ASN A 385 -5.78 20.42 -20.37
CA ASN A 385 -4.61 21.26 -20.13
C ASN A 385 -5.04 22.60 -19.52
N ASN A 386 -4.17 23.19 -18.71
CA ASN A 386 -4.38 24.41 -17.95
C ASN A 386 -5.42 24.29 -16.80
N THR A 387 -5.88 23.08 -16.48
CA THR A 387 -6.71 22.87 -15.28
C THR A 387 -5.85 22.99 -14.02
N GLY A 388 -6.36 23.71 -13.01
CA GLY A 388 -5.75 23.78 -11.68
C GLY A 388 -5.78 22.42 -10.98
N ILE A 389 -4.64 22.04 -10.40
CA ILE A 389 -4.41 20.74 -9.76
C ILE A 389 -4.03 20.94 -8.30
N VAL A 390 -4.58 20.09 -7.45
CA VAL A 390 -4.16 19.92 -6.05
C VAL A 390 -3.56 18.53 -5.90
N GLY A 391 -2.33 18.45 -5.38
CA GLY A 391 -1.69 17.22 -4.92
C GLY A 391 -1.67 17.17 -3.40
N ILE A 392 -1.98 16.02 -2.79
CA ILE A 392 -1.89 15.82 -1.34
C ILE A 392 -1.10 14.53 -1.10
N HIS A 393 0.00 14.63 -0.36
CA HIS A 393 0.99 13.56 -0.32
C HIS A 393 1.84 13.56 0.97
N HIS A 394 2.72 12.56 1.10
CA HIS A 394 3.69 12.39 2.18
C HIS A 394 5.12 12.40 1.62
N PRO A 395 5.68 13.56 1.26
CA PRO A 395 7.01 13.67 0.68
C PRO A 395 8.07 13.27 1.69
N ALA A 396 9.05 12.49 1.27
CA ALA A 396 10.08 11.90 2.15
C ALA A 396 9.51 11.12 3.36
N GLY A 397 8.25 10.67 3.28
CA GLY A 397 7.54 10.09 4.43
C GLY A 397 7.17 11.09 5.53
N ASP A 398 7.32 12.38 5.27
CA ASP A 398 6.98 13.49 6.19
C ASP A 398 5.48 13.59 6.46
N ILE A 399 5.11 14.43 7.41
CA ILE A 399 3.72 14.84 7.65
C ILE A 399 3.08 15.34 6.36
N LYS A 400 1.77 15.14 6.26
CA LYS A 400 0.99 15.42 5.04
C LYS A 400 1.19 16.84 4.51
N LYS A 401 1.50 16.94 3.23
CA LYS A 401 1.72 18.19 2.50
C LYS A 401 0.68 18.38 1.40
N ILE A 402 0.60 19.60 0.93
CA ILE A 402 -0.23 20.01 -0.21
C ILE A 402 0.65 20.73 -1.25
N SER A 403 0.48 20.35 -2.51
CA SER A 403 1.09 21.02 -3.65
C SER A 403 0.00 21.57 -4.57
N LEU A 404 0.19 22.78 -5.07
CA LEU A 404 -0.73 23.48 -5.97
C LEU A 404 -0.05 23.65 -7.32
N GLY A 405 -0.72 23.27 -8.39
CA GLY A 405 -0.13 23.28 -9.72
C GLY A 405 -1.14 23.33 -10.84
N THR A 406 -0.65 23.06 -12.04
CA THR A 406 -1.44 23.13 -13.27
C THR A 406 -1.14 21.92 -14.14
N MET A 407 -2.16 21.34 -14.75
CA MET A 407 -2.05 20.34 -15.80
C MET A 407 -1.43 20.98 -17.05
N THR A 408 -0.25 20.54 -17.46
CA THR A 408 0.46 21.11 -18.62
C THR A 408 0.39 20.24 -19.87
N ASN A 409 0.27 18.91 -19.69
CA ASN A 409 0.11 17.98 -20.79
C ASN A 409 -0.73 16.78 -20.33
N ASN A 410 -1.84 16.53 -21.00
CA ASN A 410 -2.72 15.38 -20.71
C ASN A 410 -2.41 14.15 -21.56
N ALA A 411 -1.33 14.16 -22.33
CA ALA A 411 -0.87 13.07 -23.17
C ALA A 411 0.65 12.85 -23.05
N ALA A 412 1.20 13.04 -21.85
CA ALA A 412 2.63 12.84 -21.58
C ALA A 412 2.99 11.34 -21.69
N PRO A 413 4.17 11.01 -22.19
CA PRO A 413 4.66 9.63 -22.20
C PRO A 413 4.98 9.18 -20.76
N GLY A 414 4.85 7.89 -20.53
CA GLY A 414 5.43 7.24 -19.37
C GLY A 414 6.95 7.20 -19.45
N PHE A 415 7.55 6.73 -18.38
CA PHE A 415 8.98 6.53 -18.31
C PHE A 415 9.28 5.23 -17.51
N SER A 416 10.52 4.71 -17.51
CA SER A 416 10.94 3.45 -16.85
C SER A 416 10.27 2.20 -17.40
N GLY A 417 10.22 2.13 -18.71
CA GLY A 417 9.60 0.99 -19.39
C GLY A 417 8.07 0.99 -19.34
N LYS A 418 7.45 1.99 -18.73
CA LYS A 418 6.00 2.15 -18.72
C LYS A 418 5.56 2.83 -20.02
N THR A 419 4.68 2.18 -20.78
CA THR A 419 4.24 2.61 -22.11
C THR A 419 2.88 3.33 -22.10
N GLY A 420 2.28 3.52 -20.93
CA GLY A 420 1.01 4.23 -20.79
C GLY A 420 1.10 5.72 -21.14
N THR A 421 -0.07 6.32 -21.32
CA THR A 421 -0.23 7.78 -21.45
C THR A 421 -0.57 8.36 -20.08
N TYR A 422 0.04 9.50 -19.74
CA TYR A 422 0.01 10.07 -18.41
C TYR A 422 -0.40 11.54 -18.43
N TYR A 423 -0.75 12.07 -17.27
CA TYR A 423 -0.87 13.50 -17.00
C TYR A 423 0.49 14.06 -16.59
N GLN A 424 0.82 15.25 -17.08
CA GLN A 424 1.98 16.03 -16.67
C GLN A 424 1.51 17.27 -15.91
N VAL A 425 2.03 17.44 -14.71
CA VAL A 425 1.69 18.55 -13.80
C VAL A 425 2.95 19.34 -13.47
N VAL A 426 2.83 20.65 -13.43
CA VAL A 426 3.87 21.58 -12.96
C VAL A 426 3.35 22.29 -11.71
N TRP A 427 4.20 22.40 -10.71
CA TRP A 427 3.82 22.99 -9.42
C TRP A 427 4.14 24.48 -9.34
N ASN A 428 3.24 25.21 -8.71
CA ASN A 428 3.40 26.65 -8.40
C ASN A 428 3.74 26.81 -6.90
N SER A 429 3.38 25.84 -6.08
CA SER A 429 3.64 25.80 -4.63
C SER A 429 3.76 24.35 -4.19
N GLY A 430 4.76 24.02 -3.38
CA GLY A 430 5.13 22.65 -3.07
C GLY A 430 5.78 21.94 -4.27
N VAL A 431 6.12 20.68 -4.09
CA VAL A 431 6.66 19.76 -5.11
C VAL A 431 6.26 18.33 -4.74
N THR A 432 6.88 17.30 -5.34
CA THR A 432 6.79 15.92 -4.83
C THR A 432 8.18 15.34 -4.60
N GLU A 433 8.27 14.36 -3.70
CA GLU A 433 9.53 13.69 -3.37
C GLU A 433 9.32 12.16 -3.28
N GLY A 434 10.37 11.40 -3.04
CA GLY A 434 10.27 9.99 -2.65
C GLY A 434 9.29 9.83 -1.48
N GLY A 435 8.41 8.83 -1.51
CA GLY A 435 7.30 8.69 -0.55
C GLY A 435 5.98 9.35 -0.99
N SER A 436 6.02 10.37 -1.88
CA SER A 436 4.83 10.89 -2.54
C SER A 436 4.24 9.93 -3.57
N SER A 437 4.98 8.91 -3.99
CA SER A 437 4.57 7.87 -4.93
C SER A 437 3.16 7.35 -4.67
N GLY A 438 2.33 7.29 -5.72
CA GLY A 438 0.93 6.87 -5.64
C GLY A 438 -0.04 7.93 -5.11
N SER A 439 0.46 9.09 -4.64
CA SER A 439 -0.41 10.19 -4.19
C SER A 439 -1.30 10.72 -5.31
N ALA A 440 -2.53 11.05 -4.95
CA ALA A 440 -3.50 11.53 -5.92
C ALA A 440 -3.30 12.98 -6.32
N ILE A 441 -3.59 13.27 -7.60
CA ILE A 441 -4.01 14.60 -8.03
C ILE A 441 -5.52 14.72 -8.01
N PHE A 442 -5.97 15.91 -7.64
CA PHE A 442 -7.38 16.23 -7.54
C PHE A 442 -7.74 17.45 -8.39
N THR A 443 -8.97 17.44 -8.93
CA THR A 443 -9.62 18.60 -9.52
C THR A 443 -10.90 18.92 -8.77
N LYS A 444 -11.29 20.20 -8.73
CA LYS A 444 -12.53 20.62 -8.07
C LYS A 444 -13.73 20.28 -8.94
N SER A 445 -14.74 19.64 -8.35
CA SER A 445 -16.01 19.37 -9.01
C SER A 445 -16.90 20.60 -9.08
N THR A 446 -18.03 20.51 -9.75
CA THR A 446 -19.03 21.58 -9.80
C THR A 446 -19.69 21.83 -8.43
N SER A 447 -19.74 20.83 -7.56
CA SER A 447 -20.20 20.97 -6.17
C SER A 447 -19.18 21.67 -5.25
N GLY A 448 -17.93 21.85 -5.72
CA GLY A 448 -16.84 22.45 -4.97
C GLY A 448 -15.99 21.45 -4.18
N SER A 449 -16.31 20.17 -4.19
CA SER A 449 -15.49 19.10 -3.60
C SER A 449 -14.33 18.73 -4.52
N TYR A 450 -13.33 18.01 -4.00
CA TYR A 450 -12.20 17.52 -4.79
C TYR A 450 -12.39 16.04 -5.18
N GLN A 451 -12.14 15.75 -6.45
CA GLN A 451 -12.23 14.40 -7.03
C GLN A 451 -10.88 13.94 -7.55
N LEU A 452 -10.52 12.68 -7.24
CA LEU A 452 -9.28 12.05 -7.71
C LEU A 452 -9.30 11.88 -9.22
N ARG A 453 -8.13 12.12 -9.86
CA ARG A 453 -7.94 12.02 -11.32
C ARG A 453 -6.83 11.02 -11.71
N GLY A 454 -5.89 10.75 -10.83
CA GLY A 454 -4.76 9.86 -11.05
C GLY A 454 -3.76 9.87 -9.91
N GLY A 455 -2.76 8.99 -9.95
CA GLY A 455 -1.73 8.82 -8.93
C GLY A 455 -0.32 9.07 -9.45
N LEU A 456 0.58 9.54 -8.59
CA LEU A 456 1.95 9.91 -8.93
C LEU A 456 2.77 8.69 -9.34
N LEU A 457 3.24 8.67 -10.59
CA LEU A 457 4.33 7.83 -11.05
C LEU A 457 5.67 8.37 -10.54
N GLY A 458 5.87 9.66 -10.60
CA GLY A 458 7.07 10.38 -10.20
C GLY A 458 7.36 11.53 -11.15
N GLY A 459 8.51 12.16 -11.01
CA GLY A 459 8.86 13.30 -11.86
C GLY A 459 10.19 13.91 -11.49
N SER A 460 10.35 15.17 -11.84
CA SER A 460 11.58 15.94 -11.67
C SER A 460 11.38 17.27 -10.93
N SER A 461 10.22 17.45 -10.31
CA SER A 461 9.97 18.63 -9.51
C SER A 461 10.89 18.67 -8.27
N PHE A 462 11.34 19.87 -7.92
CA PHE A 462 12.24 20.14 -6.81
C PHE A 462 12.09 21.57 -6.34
N CYS A 463 12.41 21.92 -5.10
CA CYS A 463 12.17 23.26 -4.56
C CYS A 463 12.78 24.41 -5.38
N ASN A 464 13.94 24.19 -5.98
CA ASN A 464 14.57 25.14 -6.88
C ASN A 464 14.28 24.89 -8.38
N ALA A 465 13.37 23.94 -8.68
CA ALA A 465 12.95 23.52 -10.01
C ALA A 465 11.48 23.11 -10.03
N GLN A 466 10.59 23.92 -9.44
CA GLN A 466 9.15 23.66 -9.37
C GLN A 466 8.49 23.61 -10.75
N SER A 467 9.09 24.29 -11.74
CA SER A 467 8.65 24.22 -13.14
C SER A 467 8.98 22.90 -13.83
N SER A 468 9.81 22.03 -13.23
CA SER A 468 10.03 20.69 -13.73
C SER A 468 8.80 19.83 -13.46
N PRO A 469 8.37 18.99 -14.44
CA PRO A 469 7.10 18.31 -14.35
C PRO A 469 7.14 17.05 -13.50
N ASP A 470 6.00 16.76 -12.89
CA ASP A 470 5.67 15.45 -12.36
C ASP A 470 4.62 14.75 -13.22
N ILE A 471 4.68 13.42 -13.24
CA ILE A 471 3.92 12.54 -14.12
C ILE A 471 2.96 11.68 -13.29
N TYR A 472 1.68 11.70 -13.68
CA TYR A 472 0.61 11.02 -12.97
C TYR A 472 -0.15 10.06 -13.87
N SER A 473 -0.53 8.91 -13.33
CA SER A 473 -1.41 7.97 -14.03
C SER A 473 -2.74 8.63 -14.43
N ARG A 474 -3.35 8.12 -15.49
CA ARG A 474 -4.63 8.59 -16.01
C ARG A 474 -5.73 7.60 -15.64
N MET A 475 -6.53 7.95 -14.63
CA MET A 475 -7.67 7.13 -14.20
C MET A 475 -8.68 6.96 -15.35
N ASP A 476 -8.93 8.00 -16.13
CA ASP A 476 -9.88 7.99 -17.24
C ASP A 476 -9.54 6.94 -18.32
N LEU A 477 -8.27 6.76 -18.64
CA LEU A 477 -7.85 5.78 -19.65
C LEU A 477 -7.87 4.32 -19.15
N LYS A 478 -7.97 4.12 -17.83
CA LYS A 478 -7.93 2.80 -17.20
C LYS A 478 -9.14 2.51 -16.33
N PHE A 479 -10.17 3.33 -16.45
CA PHE A 479 -11.37 3.19 -15.65
C PHE A 479 -12.06 1.85 -15.83
N ASN A 480 -12.00 1.27 -17.02
CA ASN A 480 -12.52 -0.07 -17.30
C ASN A 480 -11.96 -1.16 -16.38
N LEU A 481 -10.73 -1.02 -15.88
CA LEU A 481 -10.13 -1.95 -14.89
C LEU A 481 -10.66 -1.68 -13.48
N LEU A 482 -10.98 -0.44 -13.16
CA LEU A 482 -11.41 0.02 -11.85
C LEU A 482 -12.93 -0.09 -11.66
N GLN A 483 -13.68 0.02 -12.76
CA GLN A 483 -15.13 0.05 -12.78
C GLN A 483 -15.80 -1.10 -12.00
N PRO A 484 -15.37 -2.37 -12.11
CA PRO A 484 -16.00 -3.47 -11.36
C PRO A 484 -15.97 -3.31 -9.84
N PHE A 485 -15.13 -2.40 -9.36
CA PHE A 485 -14.95 -2.12 -7.93
C PHE A 485 -15.53 -0.77 -7.53
N LEU A 486 -15.31 0.27 -8.34
CA LEU A 486 -15.70 1.64 -8.01
C LEU A 486 -17.11 2.03 -8.50
N ALA A 487 -17.61 1.35 -9.55
CA ALA A 487 -18.96 1.54 -10.10
C ALA A 487 -19.54 0.19 -10.54
N PRO A 488 -19.75 -0.74 -9.57
CA PRO A 488 -20.19 -2.10 -9.83
C PRO A 488 -21.63 -2.17 -10.35
#